data_67ba1c445dcca7a3a6742b7ecc9e1c5b
#
_entry.id   67ba1c445dcca7a3a6742b7ecc9e1c5b
#
_cell.length_a   1.000
_cell.length_b   1.000
_cell.length_c   1.000
_cell.angle_alpha   90.00
_cell.angle_beta   90.00
_cell.angle_gamma   90.00
#
_symmetry.space_group_name_H-M   'P 1'
#
loop_
_entity.id
_entity.type
_entity.pdbx_description
1 polymer ?
#
loop_
_entity_poly.entity_id
_entity_poly.type
_entity_poly.pdbx_seq_one_letter_code
_entity_poly.pdbx_strand_id
1 'polypeptide(L)'
;VPEDVTVIVSRLMSIFTNAPYDEIYNDACEFYSELAQGGFISYSDEYVEWSRDSYFSYANNALVELPKVETDDFAYDDVFGEIQQLTRVQVDVSGYCNEKCVHCYIPQSCKHGLMSIDLFTRILEQCRDNNVLNITISGGEPMINPDLTEFLNLCGKNNFSVNLLSNLTLLSDEILRVLVANPLISVQTSLYSMNEDIHDSITGLQGSFKKTIQAIRLLHRHNIPIQINCPIMKQNKDDYSDVITWAQSMNIEADSDYMLFGCYDCSKKNLKCRLSLSEVEAVVTSQCESGAYVDKLFTEASNK
;
A
#
# COMPACT_ATOMS: atom_id res chain seq x y z
N VAL A 1 16.88 -1.62 -2.81
CA VAL A 1 17.96 -2.57 -3.15
C VAL A 1 19.28 -1.82 -3.01
N PRO A 2 20.33 -2.38 -2.38
CA PRO A 2 21.64 -1.75 -2.32
C PRO A 2 22.17 -1.56 -3.74
N GLU A 3 22.65 -0.37 -4.04
CA GLU A 3 23.27 -0.05 -5.32
C GLU A 3 24.56 0.73 -5.07
N ASP A 4 25.60 0.42 -5.84
CA ASP A 4 26.86 1.15 -5.76
C ASP A 4 26.69 2.54 -6.36
N VAL A 5 27.22 3.57 -5.72
CA VAL A 5 27.14 4.97 -6.19
C VAL A 5 27.71 5.11 -7.60
N THR A 6 28.74 4.37 -7.96
CA THR A 6 29.33 4.41 -9.30
C THR A 6 28.34 3.96 -10.39
N VAL A 7 27.46 3.02 -10.09
CA VAL A 7 26.38 2.58 -11.00
C VAL A 7 25.36 3.69 -11.18
N ILE A 8 24.99 4.35 -10.08
CA ILE A 8 24.05 5.49 -10.12
C ILE A 8 24.65 6.65 -10.92
N VAL A 9 25.90 7.01 -10.63
CA VAL A 9 26.63 8.06 -11.37
C VAL A 9 26.73 7.74 -12.86
N SER A 10 26.98 6.48 -13.23
CA SER A 10 27.00 6.06 -14.63
C SER A 10 25.67 6.27 -15.35
N ARG A 11 24.56 6.10 -14.65
CA ARG A 11 23.22 6.43 -15.18
C ARG A 11 23.01 7.94 -15.27
N LEU A 12 23.41 8.70 -14.25
CA LEU A 12 23.32 10.16 -14.27
C LEU A 12 24.14 10.78 -15.40
N MET A 13 25.31 10.23 -15.71
CA MET A 13 26.14 10.64 -16.86
C MET A 13 25.41 10.52 -18.20
N SER A 14 24.46 9.61 -18.33
CA SER A 14 23.64 9.50 -19.55
C SER A 14 22.63 10.64 -19.69
N ILE A 15 22.29 11.29 -18.59
CA ILE A 15 21.34 12.42 -18.52
C ILE A 15 22.11 13.74 -18.57
N PHE A 16 23.15 13.88 -17.75
CA PHE A 16 23.98 15.08 -17.61
C PHE A 16 25.26 14.95 -18.43
N THR A 17 25.12 14.91 -19.76
CA THR A 17 26.21 14.62 -20.69
C THR A 17 27.36 15.66 -20.72
N ASN A 18 27.12 16.85 -20.17
CA ASN A 18 28.10 17.95 -20.17
C ASN A 18 28.79 18.15 -18.81
N ALA A 19 28.42 17.41 -17.78
CA ALA A 19 29.05 17.51 -16.46
C ALA A 19 30.21 16.53 -16.32
N PRO A 20 31.34 16.92 -15.66
CA PRO A 20 32.45 16.00 -15.38
C PRO A 20 31.99 14.86 -14.44
N TYR A 21 32.55 13.66 -14.64
CA TYR A 21 32.25 12.51 -13.79
C TYR A 21 32.46 12.80 -12.29
N ASP A 22 33.61 13.42 -11.97
CA ASP A 22 33.97 13.71 -10.57
C ASP A 22 32.99 14.69 -9.89
N GLU A 23 32.42 15.61 -10.64
CA GLU A 23 31.40 16.53 -10.15
C GLU A 23 30.10 15.76 -9.81
N ILE A 24 29.56 14.97 -10.74
CA ILE A 24 28.36 14.15 -10.52
C ILE A 24 28.59 13.13 -9.40
N TYR A 25 29.79 12.55 -9.31
CA TYR A 25 30.12 11.60 -8.25
C TYR A 25 30.10 12.25 -6.86
N ASN A 26 30.73 13.42 -6.72
CA ASN A 26 30.77 14.15 -5.45
C ASN A 26 29.37 14.62 -5.03
N ASP A 27 28.60 15.18 -5.96
CA ASP A 27 27.23 15.62 -5.70
C ASP A 27 26.34 14.43 -5.27
N ALA A 28 26.48 13.27 -5.94
CA ALA A 28 25.76 12.06 -5.56
C ALA A 28 26.15 11.58 -4.15
N CYS A 29 27.44 11.56 -3.81
CA CYS A 29 27.90 11.16 -2.49
C CYS A 29 27.40 12.12 -1.40
N GLU A 30 27.42 13.42 -1.64
CA GLU A 30 26.92 14.44 -0.71
C GLU A 30 25.41 14.25 -0.49
N PHE A 31 24.63 14.14 -1.56
CA PHE A 31 23.20 13.91 -1.53
C PHE A 31 22.82 12.64 -0.76
N TYR A 32 23.48 11.50 -1.03
CA TYR A 32 23.21 10.26 -0.30
C TYR A 32 23.66 10.33 1.17
N SER A 33 24.71 11.07 1.47
CA SER A 33 25.12 11.34 2.85
C SER A 33 24.04 12.13 3.62
N GLU A 34 23.48 13.16 2.99
CA GLU A 34 22.37 13.95 3.57
C GLU A 34 21.12 13.09 3.80
N LEU A 35 20.73 12.27 2.82
CA LEU A 35 19.62 11.35 2.96
C LEU A 35 19.84 10.32 4.09
N ALA A 36 21.08 9.86 4.26
CA ALA A 36 21.43 8.94 5.34
C ALA A 36 21.37 9.62 6.71
N GLN A 37 21.86 10.86 6.81
CA GLN A 37 21.76 11.68 8.04
C GLN A 37 20.30 11.97 8.41
N GLY A 38 19.45 12.20 7.40
CA GLY A 38 17.99 12.36 7.58
C GLY A 38 17.25 11.05 7.87
N GLY A 39 17.92 9.92 7.85
CA GLY A 39 17.30 8.62 8.12
C GLY A 39 16.47 8.04 6.97
N PHE A 40 16.57 8.57 5.76
CA PHE A 40 15.81 8.09 4.59
C PHE A 40 16.43 6.87 3.91
N ILE A 41 17.75 6.69 4.03
CA ILE A 41 18.48 5.56 3.46
C ILE A 41 19.59 5.11 4.40
N SER A 42 20.11 3.89 4.20
CA SER A 42 21.42 3.47 4.73
C SER A 42 22.47 3.72 3.67
N TYR A 43 23.53 4.46 4.02
CA TYR A 43 24.67 4.74 3.17
C TYR A 43 25.95 4.32 3.90
N SER A 44 26.80 3.52 3.25
CA SER A 44 27.99 2.95 3.85
C SER A 44 29.07 2.76 2.78
N ASP A 45 30.34 2.92 3.17
CA ASP A 45 31.50 2.62 2.33
C ASP A 45 31.74 1.12 2.12
N GLU A 46 31.04 0.28 2.90
CA GLU A 46 31.14 -1.17 2.79
C GLU A 46 29.86 -1.75 2.14
N TYR A 47 30.04 -2.79 1.31
CA TYR A 47 28.90 -3.51 0.77
C TYR A 47 28.08 -4.14 1.90
N VAL A 48 26.84 -3.74 2.00
CA VAL A 48 25.86 -4.31 2.94
C VAL A 48 24.90 -5.20 2.15
N GLU A 49 24.91 -6.49 2.46
CA GLU A 49 23.90 -7.39 1.90
C GLU A 49 22.52 -6.98 2.40
N TRP A 50 21.64 -6.64 1.47
CA TRP A 50 20.29 -6.24 1.82
C TRP A 50 19.52 -7.43 2.38
N SER A 51 18.86 -7.23 3.52
CA SER A 51 17.85 -8.15 4.03
C SER A 51 16.59 -7.36 4.42
N ARG A 52 15.43 -8.01 4.34
CA ARG A 52 14.18 -7.42 4.80
C ARG A 52 14.25 -7.08 6.29
N ASP A 53 14.90 -7.92 7.09
CA ASP A 53 15.07 -7.69 8.53
C ASP A 53 15.93 -6.45 8.81
N SER A 54 16.97 -6.21 8.02
CA SER A 54 17.78 -4.99 8.10
C SER A 54 16.96 -3.75 7.77
N TYR A 55 16.14 -3.81 6.72
CA TYR A 55 15.27 -2.71 6.33
C TYR A 55 14.26 -2.37 7.43
N PHE A 56 13.59 -3.37 8.01
CA PHE A 56 12.61 -3.14 9.08
C PHE A 56 13.25 -2.72 10.40
N SER A 57 14.41 -3.25 10.74
CA SER A 57 15.19 -2.78 11.88
C SER A 57 15.52 -1.31 11.74
N TYR A 58 15.90 -0.89 10.54
CA TYR A 58 16.17 0.50 10.23
C TYR A 58 14.90 1.36 10.28
N ALA A 59 13.81 0.96 9.63
CA ALA A 59 12.54 1.68 9.66
C ALA A 59 11.98 1.82 11.10
N ASN A 60 12.09 0.78 11.91
CA ASN A 60 11.68 0.83 13.32
C ASN A 60 12.59 1.73 14.18
N ASN A 61 13.87 1.84 13.86
CA ASN A 61 14.81 2.71 14.56
C ASN A 61 14.74 4.17 14.06
N ALA A 62 14.36 4.39 12.80
CA ALA A 62 14.17 5.72 12.23
C ALA A 62 12.91 6.46 12.75
N LEU A 63 12.03 5.76 13.47
CA LEU A 63 10.95 6.39 14.25
C LEU A 63 11.45 7.13 15.49
N VAL A 64 12.76 7.16 15.75
CA VAL A 64 13.38 8.03 16.73
C VAL A 64 13.39 9.45 16.17
N GLU A 65 12.37 10.23 16.58
CA GLU A 65 12.27 11.68 16.41
C GLU A 65 12.99 12.21 15.15
N LEU A 66 12.30 12.17 14.02
CA LEU A 66 12.71 13.00 12.88
C LEU A 66 12.92 14.42 13.40
N PRO A 67 14.08 15.04 13.17
CA PRO A 67 14.25 16.45 13.51
C PRO A 67 13.05 17.18 12.94
N LYS A 68 12.38 18.02 13.75
CA LYS A 68 11.36 18.91 13.25
C LYS A 68 12.02 19.75 12.17
N VAL A 69 11.88 19.34 10.93
CA VAL A 69 12.17 20.22 9.81
C VAL A 69 11.16 21.33 9.99
N GLU A 70 11.61 22.55 10.34
CA GLU A 70 10.79 23.72 10.13
C GLU A 70 10.48 23.71 8.64
N THR A 71 9.32 23.22 8.29
CA THR A 71 8.78 23.36 6.95
C THR A 71 8.47 24.84 6.80
N ASP A 72 9.45 25.62 6.38
CA ASP A 72 9.14 26.79 5.60
C ASP A 72 8.16 26.32 4.54
N ASP A 73 7.05 27.03 4.35
CA ASP A 73 5.95 26.68 3.44
C ASP A 73 6.47 26.25 2.07
N PHE A 74 7.02 25.02 1.98
CA PHE A 74 7.36 24.35 0.75
C PHE A 74 6.03 23.91 0.15
N ALA A 75 5.39 24.78 -0.63
CA ALA A 75 4.28 24.35 -1.44
C ALA A 75 4.81 23.29 -2.40
N TYR A 76 4.11 22.15 -2.47
CA TYR A 76 4.42 21.06 -3.43
C TYR A 76 4.62 21.60 -4.86
N ASP A 77 3.88 22.66 -5.20
CA ASP A 77 3.94 23.37 -6.48
C ASP A 77 5.27 24.13 -6.70
N ASP A 78 5.97 24.55 -5.62
CA ASP A 78 7.26 25.24 -5.73
C ASP A 78 8.40 24.28 -6.08
N VAL A 79 8.28 22.99 -5.68
CA VAL A 79 9.30 21.95 -5.96
C VAL A 79 9.07 21.31 -7.32
N PHE A 80 7.82 21.01 -7.66
CA PHE A 80 7.46 20.27 -8.86
C PHE A 80 6.98 21.15 -10.02
N GLY A 81 6.76 22.45 -9.75
CA GLY A 81 6.28 23.41 -10.73
C GLY A 81 4.91 23.04 -11.29
N GLU A 82 4.56 23.56 -12.46
CA GLU A 82 3.31 23.26 -13.16
C GLU A 82 3.30 21.86 -13.82
N ILE A 83 4.36 21.04 -13.61
CA ILE A 83 4.46 19.71 -14.23
C ILE A 83 3.63 18.73 -13.42
N GLN A 84 2.46 18.39 -13.92
CA GLN A 84 1.66 17.28 -13.39
C GLN A 84 2.43 15.97 -13.67
N GLN A 85 3.10 15.42 -12.63
CA GLN A 85 3.80 14.17 -12.74
C GLN A 85 2.91 13.02 -12.28
N LEU A 86 2.79 11.98 -13.09
CA LEU A 86 2.11 10.74 -12.73
C LEU A 86 3.04 9.90 -11.84
N THR A 87 2.78 9.89 -10.53
CA THR A 87 3.62 9.17 -9.55
C THR A 87 3.12 7.78 -9.23
N ARG A 88 1.82 7.50 -9.41
CA ARG A 88 1.17 6.24 -9.06
C ARG A 88 0.19 5.80 -10.13
N VAL A 89 0.16 4.50 -10.42
CA VAL A 89 -0.79 3.86 -11.34
C VAL A 89 -1.43 2.66 -10.63
N GLN A 90 -2.76 2.55 -10.68
CA GLN A 90 -3.48 1.35 -10.27
C GLN A 90 -3.79 0.49 -11.49
N VAL A 91 -3.52 -0.81 -11.38
CA VAL A 91 -3.73 -1.79 -12.43
C VAL A 91 -4.60 -2.93 -11.89
N ASP A 92 -5.79 -3.07 -12.45
CA ASP A 92 -6.70 -4.17 -12.11
C ASP A 92 -6.33 -5.39 -12.97
N VAL A 93 -5.65 -6.37 -12.37
CA VAL A 93 -5.12 -7.54 -13.08
C VAL A 93 -6.12 -8.68 -13.20
N SER A 94 -7.21 -8.63 -12.44
CA SER A 94 -8.31 -9.61 -12.48
C SER A 94 -9.66 -8.93 -12.32
N GLY A 95 -10.57 -9.18 -13.24
CA GLY A 95 -11.99 -8.81 -13.04
C GLY A 95 -12.72 -9.82 -12.16
N TYR A 96 -12.21 -11.05 -12.01
CA TYR A 96 -12.82 -12.08 -11.15
C TYR A 96 -12.53 -11.85 -9.69
N CYS A 97 -13.48 -12.24 -8.83
CA CYS A 97 -13.31 -12.27 -7.38
C CYS A 97 -14.00 -13.51 -6.81
N ASN A 98 -13.35 -14.15 -5.84
CA ASN A 98 -13.91 -15.27 -5.11
C ASN A 98 -14.88 -14.88 -4.00
N GLU A 99 -14.93 -13.60 -3.63
CA GLU A 99 -15.89 -13.02 -2.70
C GLU A 99 -17.05 -12.32 -3.42
N LYS A 100 -18.15 -12.14 -2.66
CA LYS A 100 -19.36 -11.43 -3.11
C LYS A 100 -19.76 -10.38 -2.07
N CYS A 101 -18.78 -9.51 -1.73
CA CYS A 101 -18.96 -8.52 -0.68
C CYS A 101 -20.21 -7.66 -0.91
N VAL A 102 -20.97 -7.45 0.16
CA VAL A 102 -22.27 -6.73 0.12
C VAL A 102 -22.14 -5.27 -0.32
N HIS A 103 -20.96 -4.66 -0.10
CA HIS A 103 -20.63 -3.28 -0.42
C HIS A 103 -19.84 -3.12 -1.74
N CYS A 104 -19.52 -4.23 -2.42
CA CYS A 104 -18.69 -4.21 -3.62
C CYS A 104 -19.23 -3.26 -4.67
N TYR A 105 -18.39 -2.31 -5.13
CA TYR A 105 -18.74 -1.34 -6.15
C TYR A 105 -18.59 -1.88 -7.59
N ILE A 106 -17.96 -3.05 -7.75
CA ILE A 106 -17.82 -3.71 -9.05
C ILE A 106 -19.07 -4.57 -9.28
N PRO A 107 -19.92 -4.26 -10.28
CA PRO A 107 -21.09 -5.05 -10.60
C PRO A 107 -20.70 -6.47 -11.05
N GLN A 108 -21.55 -7.45 -10.79
CA GLN A 108 -21.29 -8.84 -11.20
C GLN A 108 -21.08 -8.97 -12.71
N SER A 109 -21.73 -8.11 -13.51
CA SER A 109 -21.59 -8.07 -14.98
C SER A 109 -20.20 -7.60 -15.44
N CYS A 110 -19.46 -6.90 -14.57
CA CYS A 110 -18.10 -6.41 -14.83
C CYS A 110 -17.02 -7.36 -14.30
N LYS A 111 -17.40 -8.38 -13.53
CA LYS A 111 -16.46 -9.34 -12.92
C LYS A 111 -16.01 -10.41 -13.92
N HIS A 112 -15.22 -10.01 -14.93
CA HIS A 112 -14.67 -10.92 -15.93
C HIS A 112 -13.35 -10.40 -16.49
N GLY A 113 -12.55 -11.29 -17.06
CA GLY A 113 -11.28 -10.99 -17.70
C GLY A 113 -10.09 -11.10 -16.74
N LEU A 114 -8.98 -11.52 -17.33
CA LEU A 114 -7.66 -11.56 -16.70
C LEU A 114 -6.70 -10.75 -17.56
N MET A 115 -5.82 -10.00 -16.93
CA MET A 115 -4.75 -9.29 -17.62
C MET A 115 -3.67 -10.30 -18.07
N SER A 116 -3.15 -10.14 -19.27
CA SER A 116 -2.02 -10.92 -19.75
C SER A 116 -0.68 -10.30 -19.37
N ILE A 117 0.38 -11.12 -19.33
CA ILE A 117 1.76 -10.66 -19.09
C ILE A 117 2.17 -9.62 -20.13
N ASP A 118 1.86 -9.80 -21.40
CA ASP A 118 2.22 -8.87 -22.48
C ASP A 118 1.59 -7.48 -22.28
N LEU A 119 0.32 -7.42 -21.85
CA LEU A 119 -0.34 -6.15 -21.58
C LEU A 119 0.26 -5.48 -20.35
N PHE A 120 0.49 -6.22 -19.27
CA PHE A 120 1.08 -5.71 -18.06
C PHE A 120 2.50 -5.17 -18.29
N THR A 121 3.32 -5.90 -19.06
CA THR A 121 4.68 -5.46 -19.43
C THR A 121 4.65 -4.12 -20.17
N ARG A 122 3.76 -3.97 -21.16
CA ARG A 122 3.62 -2.69 -21.89
C ARG A 122 3.16 -1.54 -20.99
N ILE A 123 2.33 -1.81 -19.98
CA ILE A 123 1.92 -0.80 -18.99
C ILE A 123 3.15 -0.39 -18.17
N LEU A 124 3.95 -1.35 -17.68
CA LEU A 124 5.15 -1.05 -16.90
C LEU A 124 6.20 -0.24 -17.71
N GLU A 125 6.37 -0.56 -19.00
CA GLU A 125 7.25 0.22 -19.89
C GLU A 125 6.80 1.69 -19.96
N GLN A 126 5.50 1.94 -20.17
CA GLN A 126 4.95 3.30 -20.17
C GLN A 126 5.06 3.97 -18.80
N CYS A 127 4.86 3.23 -17.70
CA CYS A 127 5.03 3.75 -16.34
C CYS A 127 6.49 4.20 -16.10
N ARG A 128 7.45 3.39 -16.51
CA ARG A 128 8.88 3.74 -16.43
C ARG A 128 9.20 4.99 -17.24
N ASP A 129 8.73 5.07 -18.49
CA ASP A 129 8.99 6.19 -19.39
C ASP A 129 8.35 7.50 -18.89
N ASN A 130 7.37 7.42 -18.00
CA ASN A 130 6.71 8.56 -17.34
C ASN A 130 7.14 8.74 -15.87
N ASN A 131 8.23 8.10 -15.44
CA ASN A 131 8.78 8.21 -14.07
C ASN A 131 7.77 7.86 -12.96
N VAL A 132 6.85 6.93 -13.22
CA VAL A 132 5.95 6.38 -12.20
C VAL A 132 6.78 5.65 -11.15
N LEU A 133 6.49 5.86 -9.89
CA LEU A 133 7.22 5.26 -8.77
C LEU A 133 6.48 4.08 -8.13
N ASN A 134 5.14 4.12 -8.14
CA ASN A 134 4.32 3.15 -7.43
C ASN A 134 3.29 2.51 -8.35
N ILE A 135 3.19 1.17 -8.29
CA ILE A 135 2.15 0.38 -8.95
C ILE A 135 1.23 -0.21 -7.88
N THR A 136 -0.04 0.14 -7.93
CA THR A 136 -1.07 -0.54 -7.13
C THR A 136 -1.66 -1.67 -7.97
N ILE A 137 -1.48 -2.92 -7.53
CA ILE A 137 -2.07 -4.10 -8.15
C ILE A 137 -3.37 -4.43 -7.43
N SER A 138 -4.46 -4.47 -8.17
CA SER A 138 -5.82 -4.64 -7.66
C SER A 138 -6.71 -5.43 -8.64
N GLY A 139 -8.01 -5.28 -8.50
CA GLY A 139 -9.04 -5.85 -9.35
C GLY A 139 -10.23 -6.35 -8.54
N GLY A 140 -10.87 -7.44 -8.98
CA GLY A 140 -11.78 -8.17 -8.10
C GLY A 140 -10.96 -8.84 -6.99
N GLU A 141 -10.16 -9.87 -7.35
CA GLU A 141 -9.13 -10.46 -6.50
C GLU A 141 -7.90 -10.79 -7.37
N PRO A 142 -6.78 -10.10 -7.17
CA PRO A 142 -5.58 -10.27 -8.00
C PRO A 142 -4.97 -11.68 -7.89
N MET A 143 -5.11 -12.37 -6.75
CA MET A 143 -4.59 -13.74 -6.57
C MET A 143 -5.33 -14.81 -7.39
N ILE A 144 -6.41 -14.44 -8.09
CA ILE A 144 -7.06 -15.30 -9.08
C ILE A 144 -6.27 -15.33 -10.41
N ASN A 145 -5.54 -14.26 -10.72
CA ASN A 145 -4.72 -14.25 -11.92
C ASN A 145 -3.50 -15.18 -11.74
N PRO A 146 -3.35 -16.22 -12.57
CA PRO A 146 -2.24 -17.16 -12.45
C PRO A 146 -0.87 -16.51 -12.68
N ASP A 147 -0.83 -15.37 -13.37
CA ASP A 147 0.39 -14.64 -13.70
C ASP A 147 0.78 -13.61 -12.62
N LEU A 148 0.08 -13.55 -11.47
CA LEU A 148 0.33 -12.55 -10.43
C LEU A 148 1.78 -12.55 -9.96
N THR A 149 2.38 -13.73 -9.77
CA THR A 149 3.77 -13.84 -9.32
C THR A 149 4.74 -13.24 -10.33
N GLU A 150 4.47 -13.40 -11.64
CA GLU A 150 5.28 -12.76 -12.68
C GLU A 150 5.07 -11.24 -12.72
N PHE A 151 3.85 -10.74 -12.52
CA PHE A 151 3.61 -9.30 -12.40
C PHE A 151 4.41 -8.67 -11.26
N LEU A 152 4.41 -9.30 -10.08
CA LEU A 152 5.18 -8.85 -8.93
C LEU A 152 6.70 -8.88 -9.20
N ASN A 153 7.19 -9.93 -9.87
CA ASN A 153 8.59 -10.03 -10.28
C ASN A 153 8.98 -8.95 -11.30
N LEU A 154 8.12 -8.66 -12.28
CA LEU A 154 8.34 -7.61 -13.26
C LEU A 154 8.41 -6.23 -12.60
N CYS A 155 7.52 -5.95 -11.63
CA CYS A 155 7.61 -4.72 -10.85
C CYS A 155 8.94 -4.61 -10.09
N GLY A 156 9.38 -5.68 -9.42
CA GLY A 156 10.65 -5.72 -8.70
C GLY A 156 11.86 -5.50 -9.61
N LYS A 157 11.90 -6.15 -10.77
CA LYS A 157 12.97 -5.99 -11.78
C LYS A 157 13.08 -4.55 -12.29
N ASN A 158 11.98 -3.80 -12.32
CA ASN A 158 11.92 -2.40 -12.76
C ASN A 158 11.96 -1.40 -11.59
N ASN A 159 12.23 -1.85 -10.36
CA ASN A 159 12.31 -1.03 -9.14
C ASN A 159 11.04 -0.24 -8.80
N PHE A 160 9.86 -0.70 -9.24
CA PHE A 160 8.60 -0.12 -8.78
C PHE A 160 8.30 -0.55 -7.35
N SER A 161 7.87 0.39 -6.51
CA SER A 161 7.18 0.04 -5.28
C SER A 161 5.78 -0.49 -5.61
N VAL A 162 5.31 -1.49 -4.88
CA VAL A 162 4.02 -2.14 -5.15
C VAL A 162 3.14 -2.10 -3.93
N ASN A 163 1.89 -1.68 -4.12
CA ASN A 163 0.81 -1.92 -3.16
C ASN A 163 -0.13 -2.98 -3.72
N LEU A 164 -0.17 -4.16 -3.08
CA LEU A 164 -1.06 -5.26 -3.47
C LEU A 164 -2.35 -5.19 -2.66
N LEU A 165 -3.48 -4.90 -3.33
CA LEU A 165 -4.81 -4.92 -2.72
C LEU A 165 -5.44 -6.30 -2.92
N SER A 166 -5.63 -7.04 -1.83
CA SER A 166 -6.16 -8.41 -1.89
C SER A 166 -6.98 -8.76 -0.64
N ASN A 167 -7.99 -9.61 -0.80
CA ASN A 167 -8.73 -10.20 0.33
C ASN A 167 -7.92 -11.29 1.06
N LEU A 168 -6.78 -11.69 0.52
CA LEU A 168 -5.81 -12.65 1.07
C LEU A 168 -6.31 -14.09 1.20
N THR A 169 -7.56 -14.40 0.88
CA THR A 169 -8.12 -15.74 1.08
C THR A 169 -7.52 -16.82 0.17
N LEU A 170 -6.76 -16.39 -0.85
CA LEU A 170 -6.08 -17.26 -1.83
C LEU A 170 -4.55 -17.20 -1.72
N LEU A 171 -4.01 -16.64 -0.62
CA LEU A 171 -2.56 -16.58 -0.42
C LEU A 171 -1.94 -17.98 -0.44
N SER A 172 -1.07 -18.23 -1.40
CA SER A 172 -0.32 -19.49 -1.56
C SER A 172 1.13 -19.32 -1.12
N ASP A 173 1.82 -20.44 -0.87
CA ASP A 173 3.25 -20.46 -0.55
C ASP A 173 4.11 -19.87 -1.69
N GLU A 174 3.65 -19.99 -2.94
CA GLU A 174 4.33 -19.41 -4.10
C GLU A 174 4.24 -17.88 -4.10
N ILE A 175 3.03 -17.33 -3.92
CA ILE A 175 2.84 -15.88 -3.79
C ILE A 175 3.62 -15.35 -2.58
N LEU A 176 3.54 -16.02 -1.43
CA LEU A 176 4.28 -15.61 -0.23
C LEU A 176 5.80 -15.51 -0.51
N ARG A 177 6.39 -16.50 -1.19
CA ARG A 177 7.83 -16.45 -1.54
C ARG A 177 8.19 -15.22 -2.36
N VAL A 178 7.35 -14.84 -3.33
CA VAL A 178 7.59 -13.64 -4.13
C VAL A 178 7.44 -12.36 -3.30
N LEU A 179 6.44 -12.29 -2.43
CA LEU A 179 6.26 -11.16 -1.52
C LEU A 179 7.46 -11.01 -0.56
N VAL A 180 8.00 -12.12 -0.05
CA VAL A 180 9.19 -12.12 0.82
C VAL A 180 10.44 -11.68 0.07
N ALA A 181 10.59 -12.12 -1.18
CA ALA A 181 11.77 -11.81 -1.99
C ALA A 181 11.81 -10.36 -2.49
N ASN A 182 10.68 -9.65 -2.52
CA ASN A 182 10.62 -8.28 -3.01
C ASN A 182 10.34 -7.28 -1.86
N PRO A 183 11.32 -6.47 -1.47
CA PRO A 183 11.22 -5.54 -0.34
C PRO A 183 10.29 -4.36 -0.58
N LEU A 184 10.04 -4.04 -1.86
CA LEU A 184 9.24 -2.88 -2.24
C LEU A 184 7.73 -3.19 -2.29
N ILE A 185 7.30 -4.36 -1.81
CA ILE A 185 5.89 -4.76 -1.79
C ILE A 185 5.29 -4.52 -0.40
N SER A 186 4.18 -3.79 -0.37
CA SER A 186 3.23 -3.69 0.73
C SER A 186 1.91 -4.38 0.36
N VAL A 187 1.15 -4.79 1.35
CA VAL A 187 -0.14 -5.47 1.16
C VAL A 187 -1.22 -4.71 1.89
N GLN A 188 -2.32 -4.44 1.20
CA GLN A 188 -3.51 -3.84 1.78
C GLN A 188 -4.67 -4.83 1.71
N THR A 189 -5.34 -5.05 2.83
CA THR A 189 -6.45 -6.00 2.93
C THR A 189 -7.63 -5.43 3.70
N SER A 190 -8.80 -6.04 3.53
CA SER A 190 -9.99 -5.67 4.30
C SER A 190 -10.28 -6.70 5.39
N LEU A 191 -10.56 -6.20 6.60
CA LEU A 191 -11.07 -7.02 7.70
C LEU A 191 -12.26 -6.28 8.32
N TYR A 192 -13.44 -6.90 8.29
CA TYR A 192 -14.68 -6.20 8.60
C TYR A 192 -15.14 -6.33 10.04
N SER A 193 -14.79 -7.41 10.73
CA SER A 193 -15.11 -7.69 12.12
C SER A 193 -14.17 -8.76 12.67
N MET A 194 -13.97 -8.77 13.98
CA MET A 194 -13.33 -9.89 14.68
C MET A 194 -14.29 -11.05 14.94
N ASN A 195 -15.58 -10.88 14.65
CA ASN A 195 -16.58 -11.94 14.64
C ASN A 195 -16.63 -12.61 13.24
N GLU A 196 -16.37 -13.92 13.19
CA GLU A 196 -16.33 -14.73 11.96
C GLU A 196 -17.65 -14.62 11.17
N ASP A 197 -18.80 -14.74 11.85
CA ASP A 197 -20.10 -14.75 11.19
C ASP A 197 -20.41 -13.39 10.53
N ILE A 198 -20.03 -12.29 11.18
CA ILE A 198 -20.21 -10.94 10.65
C ILE A 198 -19.28 -10.75 9.44
N HIS A 199 -18.00 -11.06 9.57
CA HIS A 199 -17.03 -10.94 8.47
C HIS A 199 -17.48 -11.76 7.25
N ASP A 200 -17.78 -13.04 7.44
CA ASP A 200 -18.19 -13.94 6.36
C ASP A 200 -19.52 -13.52 5.71
N SER A 201 -20.45 -12.95 6.50
CA SER A 201 -21.69 -12.39 5.95
C SER A 201 -21.46 -11.18 5.06
N ILE A 202 -20.46 -10.35 5.36
CA ILE A 202 -20.07 -9.17 4.57
C ILE A 202 -19.38 -9.59 3.29
N THR A 203 -18.42 -10.53 3.36
CA THR A 203 -17.67 -11.02 2.19
C THR A 203 -18.51 -11.95 1.30
N GLY A 204 -19.57 -12.56 1.85
CA GLY A 204 -20.37 -13.58 1.18
C GLY A 204 -19.58 -14.87 0.90
N LEU A 205 -18.50 -15.14 1.65
CA LEU A 205 -17.66 -16.32 1.54
C LEU A 205 -17.44 -16.95 2.92
N GLN A 206 -18.06 -18.11 3.15
CA GLN A 206 -17.87 -18.87 4.37
C GLN A 206 -16.41 -19.25 4.59
N GLY A 207 -15.86 -18.96 5.79
CA GLY A 207 -14.50 -19.23 6.18
C GLY A 207 -13.49 -18.20 5.66
N SER A 208 -13.94 -17.09 5.07
CA SER A 208 -13.06 -15.99 4.64
C SER A 208 -12.33 -15.37 5.83
N PHE A 209 -13.01 -15.15 6.96
CA PHE A 209 -12.40 -14.63 8.18
C PHE A 209 -11.14 -15.42 8.60
N LYS A 210 -11.27 -16.74 8.72
CA LYS A 210 -10.14 -17.61 9.12
C LYS A 210 -8.98 -17.50 8.17
N LYS A 211 -9.25 -17.53 6.86
CA LYS A 211 -8.22 -17.44 5.82
C LYS A 211 -7.52 -16.09 5.86
N THR A 212 -8.26 -14.98 5.91
CA THR A 212 -7.73 -13.62 5.96
C THR A 212 -6.87 -13.42 7.21
N ILE A 213 -7.35 -13.81 8.41
CA ILE A 213 -6.58 -13.72 9.66
C ILE A 213 -5.30 -14.56 9.62
N GLN A 214 -5.38 -15.79 9.07
CA GLN A 214 -4.18 -16.64 8.91
C GLN A 214 -3.15 -16.00 7.98
N ALA A 215 -3.61 -15.44 6.86
CA ALA A 215 -2.75 -14.76 5.89
C ALA A 215 -2.11 -13.49 6.49
N ILE A 216 -2.87 -12.64 7.18
CA ILE A 216 -2.33 -11.46 7.87
C ILE A 216 -1.24 -11.87 8.86
N ARG A 217 -1.49 -12.87 9.71
CA ARG A 217 -0.49 -13.36 10.68
C ARG A 217 0.74 -13.95 9.99
N LEU A 218 0.57 -14.59 8.84
CA LEU A 218 1.67 -15.16 8.06
C LEU A 218 2.53 -14.05 7.45
N LEU A 219 1.92 -13.06 6.80
CA LEU A 219 2.61 -11.90 6.25
C LEU A 219 3.34 -11.11 7.33
N HIS A 220 2.70 -10.87 8.48
CA HIS A 220 3.30 -10.19 9.63
C HIS A 220 4.55 -10.92 10.14
N ARG A 221 4.51 -12.26 10.27
CA ARG A 221 5.68 -13.07 10.68
C ARG A 221 6.86 -12.98 9.70
N HIS A 222 6.58 -12.66 8.43
CA HIS A 222 7.60 -12.44 7.41
C HIS A 222 7.96 -10.96 7.22
N ASN A 223 7.56 -10.10 8.15
CA ASN A 223 7.83 -8.65 8.10
C ASN A 223 7.36 -8.00 6.79
N ILE A 224 6.28 -8.49 6.18
CA ILE A 224 5.68 -7.83 5.02
C ILE A 224 4.79 -6.69 5.52
N PRO A 225 4.97 -5.45 5.05
CA PRO A 225 4.11 -4.33 5.43
C PRO A 225 2.67 -4.61 5.08
N ILE A 226 1.78 -4.46 6.07
CA ILE A 226 0.34 -4.70 5.92
C ILE A 226 -0.41 -3.46 6.40
N GLN A 227 -1.41 -3.07 5.62
CA GLN A 227 -2.43 -2.12 6.03
C GLN A 227 -3.79 -2.81 6.02
N ILE A 228 -4.57 -2.64 7.08
CA ILE A 228 -5.91 -3.20 7.20
C ILE A 228 -6.93 -2.09 7.04
N ASN A 229 -7.87 -2.25 6.10
CA ASN A 229 -9.02 -1.38 5.95
C ASN A 229 -10.26 -2.04 6.53
N CYS A 230 -10.95 -1.31 7.42
CA CYS A 230 -12.21 -1.74 8.00
C CYS A 230 -13.35 -0.77 7.61
N PRO A 231 -13.94 -0.91 6.41
CA PRO A 231 -15.09 -0.10 6.03
C PRO A 231 -16.25 -0.33 6.98
N ILE A 232 -16.77 0.77 7.58
CA ILE A 232 -17.84 0.72 8.55
C ILE A 232 -19.18 0.72 7.83
N MET A 233 -20.03 -0.26 8.11
CA MET A 233 -21.35 -0.41 7.54
C MET A 233 -22.33 -0.95 8.60
N LYS A 234 -23.61 -1.06 8.24
CA LYS A 234 -24.66 -1.51 9.18
C LYS A 234 -24.34 -2.82 9.89
N GLN A 235 -23.66 -3.73 9.20
CA GLN A 235 -23.36 -5.06 9.70
C GLN A 235 -22.29 -5.09 10.81
N ASN A 236 -21.31 -4.16 10.75
CA ASN A 236 -20.15 -4.16 11.64
C ASN A 236 -19.95 -2.86 12.43
N LYS A 237 -20.93 -1.95 12.43
CA LYS A 237 -20.81 -0.64 13.10
C LYS A 237 -20.55 -0.74 14.60
N ASP A 238 -20.95 -1.84 15.21
CA ASP A 238 -20.80 -2.08 16.66
C ASP A 238 -19.50 -2.85 16.98
N ASP A 239 -18.83 -3.45 15.96
CA ASP A 239 -17.66 -4.34 16.13
C ASP A 239 -16.37 -3.84 15.42
N TYR A 240 -16.45 -2.81 14.58
CA TYR A 240 -15.29 -2.35 13.78
C TYR A 240 -14.09 -1.97 14.66
N SER A 241 -14.33 -1.41 15.84
CA SER A 241 -13.29 -0.98 16.79
C SER A 241 -12.42 -2.16 17.28
N ASP A 242 -12.98 -3.36 17.35
CA ASP A 242 -12.24 -4.56 17.73
C ASP A 242 -11.18 -4.92 16.70
N VAL A 243 -11.46 -4.67 15.41
CA VAL A 243 -10.48 -4.84 14.32
C VAL A 243 -9.31 -3.88 14.50
N ILE A 244 -9.59 -2.61 14.77
CA ILE A 244 -8.56 -1.58 14.98
C ILE A 244 -7.71 -1.92 16.21
N THR A 245 -8.36 -2.29 17.33
CA THR A 245 -7.67 -2.70 18.56
C THR A 245 -6.78 -3.93 18.34
N TRP A 246 -7.29 -4.93 17.61
CA TRP A 246 -6.51 -6.12 17.28
C TRP A 246 -5.30 -5.80 16.40
N ALA A 247 -5.48 -5.00 15.35
CA ALA A 247 -4.39 -4.58 14.47
C ALA A 247 -3.30 -3.82 15.25
N GLN A 248 -3.69 -2.86 16.10
CA GLN A 248 -2.78 -2.12 16.98
C GLN A 248 -1.99 -3.04 17.90
N SER A 249 -2.64 -4.08 18.47
CA SER A 249 -1.96 -5.06 19.33
C SER A 249 -0.87 -5.85 18.62
N MET A 250 -0.93 -5.91 17.28
CA MET A 250 0.05 -6.54 16.41
C MET A 250 1.01 -5.52 15.75
N ASN A 251 0.91 -4.24 16.08
CA ASN A 251 1.65 -3.17 15.42
C ASN A 251 1.42 -3.15 13.89
N ILE A 252 0.17 -3.38 13.48
CA ILE A 252 -0.27 -3.31 12.09
C ILE A 252 -1.10 -2.04 11.92
N GLU A 253 -0.83 -1.28 10.86
CA GLU A 253 -1.63 -0.11 10.51
C GLU A 253 -3.05 -0.52 10.12
N ALA A 254 -4.05 0.14 10.70
CA ALA A 254 -5.45 -0.10 10.38
C ALA A 254 -6.25 1.20 10.34
N ASP A 255 -7.04 1.33 9.29
CA ASP A 255 -7.94 2.45 9.08
C ASP A 255 -9.39 2.01 9.00
N SER A 256 -10.29 2.90 9.43
CA SER A 256 -11.74 2.71 9.29
C SER A 256 -12.38 3.93 8.63
N ASP A 257 -13.30 3.68 7.69
CA ASP A 257 -14.05 4.71 6.99
C ASP A 257 -15.50 4.24 6.78
N TYR A 258 -16.44 5.16 6.87
CA TYR A 258 -17.88 4.91 6.65
C TYR A 258 -18.34 5.32 5.24
N MET A 259 -17.46 5.82 4.38
CA MET A 259 -17.80 6.19 3.01
C MET A 259 -17.89 4.94 2.11
N LEU A 260 -19.07 4.72 1.53
CA LEU A 260 -19.28 3.67 0.54
C LEU A 260 -19.73 4.28 -0.78
N PHE A 261 -19.10 3.85 -1.87
CA PHE A 261 -19.40 4.33 -3.22
C PHE A 261 -20.41 3.43 -3.92
N GLY A 262 -21.23 4.02 -4.79
CA GLY A 262 -22.14 3.26 -5.66
C GLY A 262 -21.40 2.41 -6.69
N CYS A 263 -22.11 1.50 -7.33
CA CYS A 263 -21.51 0.63 -8.34
C CYS A 263 -21.12 1.39 -9.61
N TYR A 264 -20.15 0.88 -10.36
CA TYR A 264 -19.69 1.43 -11.64
C TYR A 264 -20.80 1.55 -12.71
N ASP A 265 -21.82 0.68 -12.63
CA ASP A 265 -23.01 0.74 -13.50
C ASP A 265 -24.04 1.79 -13.04
N CYS A 266 -23.66 2.69 -12.15
CA CYS A 266 -24.51 3.69 -11.52
C CYS A 266 -25.64 3.09 -10.66
N SER A 267 -25.69 1.78 -10.44
CA SER A 267 -26.64 1.18 -9.51
C SER A 267 -26.23 1.47 -8.07
N LYS A 268 -27.24 1.47 -7.19
CA LYS A 268 -27.06 1.74 -5.75
C LYS A 268 -27.34 0.53 -4.89
N LYS A 269 -27.29 -0.68 -5.47
CA LYS A 269 -27.65 -1.93 -4.78
C LYS A 269 -26.76 -2.22 -3.58
N ASN A 270 -25.47 -1.93 -3.71
CA ASN A 270 -24.47 -2.10 -2.67
C ASN A 270 -24.59 -1.06 -1.53
N LEU A 271 -25.28 0.06 -1.75
CA LEU A 271 -25.44 1.11 -0.71
C LEU A 271 -26.49 0.76 0.36
N LYS A 272 -27.16 -0.38 0.26
CA LYS A 272 -28.09 -0.85 1.29
C LYS A 272 -27.43 -1.10 2.65
N CYS A 273 -26.13 -1.45 2.65
CA CYS A 273 -25.32 -1.63 3.85
C CYS A 273 -24.79 -0.31 4.44
N ARG A 274 -24.95 0.81 3.73
CA ARG A 274 -24.47 2.13 4.17
C ARG A 274 -25.19 2.58 5.44
N LEU A 275 -24.44 3.19 6.36
CA LEU A 275 -24.99 3.80 7.56
C LEU A 275 -25.99 4.92 7.22
N SER A 276 -27.01 5.10 8.04
CA SER A 276 -27.84 6.30 8.05
C SER A 276 -27.06 7.47 8.65
N LEU A 277 -27.53 8.70 8.44
CA LEU A 277 -26.86 9.89 8.95
C LEU A 277 -26.71 9.84 10.49
N SER A 278 -27.74 9.40 11.21
CA SER A 278 -27.68 9.25 12.67
C SER A 278 -26.71 8.17 13.14
N GLU A 279 -26.52 7.09 12.37
CA GLU A 279 -25.52 6.07 12.66
C GLU A 279 -24.09 6.58 12.39
N VAL A 280 -23.88 7.38 11.33
CA VAL A 280 -22.60 8.06 11.07
C VAL A 280 -22.28 9.01 12.20
N GLU A 281 -23.24 9.84 12.63
CA GLU A 281 -23.06 10.76 13.76
C GLU A 281 -22.63 10.02 15.03
N ALA A 282 -23.26 8.88 15.35
CA ALA A 282 -22.90 8.06 16.50
C ALA A 282 -21.46 7.49 16.38
N VAL A 283 -21.07 7.00 15.20
CA VAL A 283 -19.71 6.50 14.94
C VAL A 283 -18.67 7.61 15.12
N VAL A 284 -18.88 8.77 14.51
CA VAL A 284 -17.97 9.91 14.60
C VAL A 284 -17.84 10.39 16.04
N THR A 285 -18.96 10.51 16.76
CA THR A 285 -18.95 10.90 18.18
C THR A 285 -18.13 9.92 19.02
N SER A 286 -18.32 8.62 18.83
CA SER A 286 -17.56 7.58 19.55
C SER A 286 -16.04 7.64 19.21
N GLN A 287 -15.68 7.89 17.94
CA GLN A 287 -14.29 8.05 17.55
C GLN A 287 -13.65 9.30 18.18
N CYS A 288 -14.37 10.40 18.25
CA CYS A 288 -13.90 11.62 18.93
C CYS A 288 -13.74 11.41 20.46
N GLU A 289 -14.67 10.71 21.10
CA GLU A 289 -14.61 10.42 22.54
C GLU A 289 -13.46 9.45 22.90
N SER A 290 -13.08 8.55 22.02
CA SER A 290 -11.97 7.62 22.22
C SER A 290 -10.57 8.28 22.17
N GLY A 291 -10.50 9.55 21.79
CA GLY A 291 -9.24 10.31 21.63
C GLY A 291 -8.44 9.94 20.37
N ALA A 292 -8.59 8.74 19.84
CA ALA A 292 -7.82 8.25 18.70
C ALA A 292 -8.00 9.10 17.42
N TYR A 293 -9.19 9.62 17.21
CA TYR A 293 -9.49 10.49 16.07
C TYR A 293 -8.89 11.90 16.25
N VAL A 294 -8.95 12.41 17.48
CA VAL A 294 -8.39 13.71 17.83
C VAL A 294 -6.88 13.70 17.71
N ASP A 295 -6.23 12.65 18.20
CA ASP A 295 -4.77 12.47 18.08
C ASP A 295 -4.34 12.36 16.61
N LYS A 296 -5.10 11.64 15.76
CA LYS A 296 -4.83 11.56 14.33
C LYS A 296 -4.96 12.91 13.64
N LEU A 297 -6.03 13.69 13.93
CA LEU A 297 -6.22 15.03 13.38
C LEU A 297 -5.12 16.01 13.82
N PHE A 298 -4.69 15.94 15.09
CA PHE A 298 -3.59 16.78 15.56
C PHE A 298 -2.24 16.37 14.97
N THR A 299 -2.00 15.09 14.77
CA THR A 299 -0.79 14.58 14.10
C THR A 299 -0.77 14.99 12.63
N GLU A 300 -1.90 14.86 11.92
CA GLU A 300 -2.02 15.31 10.53
C GLU A 300 -1.96 16.84 10.38
N ALA A 301 -2.49 17.60 11.35
CA ALA A 301 -2.41 19.06 11.36
C ALA A 301 -1.01 19.57 11.75
N SER A 302 -0.25 18.77 12.51
CA SER A 302 1.14 19.11 12.88
C SER A 302 2.14 18.73 11.79
N ASN A 303 1.72 17.90 10.83
CA ASN A 303 2.51 17.46 9.67
C ASN A 303 2.15 18.25 8.39
N LYS A 304 1.32 19.27 8.49
CA LYS A 304 1.05 20.28 7.45
C LYS A 304 1.72 21.59 7.85
#